data_bc05dc775e6fc6913d0d41c02429a793
#
_entry.id   bc05dc775e6fc6913d0d41c02429a793
#
_cell.length_a   1.000
_cell.length_b   1.000
_cell.length_c   1.000
_cell.angle_alpha   90.00
_cell.angle_beta   90.00
_cell.angle_gamma   90.00
#
_symmetry.space_group_name_H-M   'P 1'
#
loop_
_entity.id
_entity.type
_entity.pdbx_description
1 polymer ?
#
loop_
_entity_poly.entity_id
_entity_poly.type
_entity_poly.pdbx_seq_one_letter_code
_entity_poly.pdbx_strand_id
1 'polypeptide(L)'
;MQEILVAIKCLVYNHEPYLRDCLEGFVMQQTNFPFVAIVHDDSSTDSSAAIIREYEAKYPNIIKPIYETENQYSKRDGSLGRIMNAAVDATGAKYVAMCEGDDYWTDPLKLQKQVDFLESHIDYGLVHTYRKIDMAGQLYETPIINYAETKETLLLSCSITTCTVMYSTQIYNLIKKDRLRIVNENNLPMSDYPLWLLIAEESKIGYLPDATANYRMLPESASHSNSKTKMYNFDKGAMLCKSIFFHRFKERGNLTGDSIRSYYEMAFHLRKRMLLSYGWTAREQIWPLLKLILYYPMIFYRSIVRKLKKN
;
A
#
# COMPACT_ATOMS: atom_id res chain seq x y z
N MET A 1 23.84 -22.52 -5.65
CA MET A 1 23.46 -21.10 -5.42
C MET A 1 22.72 -21.07 -4.10
N GLN A 2 23.00 -20.09 -3.24
CA GLN A 2 22.22 -19.90 -2.01
C GLN A 2 20.78 -19.54 -2.41
N GLU A 3 19.80 -20.06 -1.68
CA GLU A 3 18.38 -19.80 -1.90
C GLU A 3 18.07 -18.34 -1.56
N ILE A 4 17.39 -17.63 -2.47
CA ILE A 4 17.01 -16.22 -2.26
C ILE A 4 15.96 -16.16 -1.15
N LEU A 5 16.24 -15.41 -0.09
CA LEU A 5 15.30 -15.28 1.03
C LEU A 5 14.30 -14.13 0.83
N VAL A 6 14.74 -13.01 0.25
CA VAL A 6 13.91 -11.82 0.02
C VAL A 6 13.94 -11.40 -1.44
N ALA A 7 12.76 -11.18 -2.04
CA ALA A 7 12.60 -10.48 -3.29
C ALA A 7 12.05 -9.07 -3.04
N ILE A 8 12.78 -8.04 -3.48
CA ILE A 8 12.29 -6.66 -3.48
C ILE A 8 11.46 -6.48 -4.75
N LYS A 9 10.25 -5.97 -4.61
CA LYS A 9 9.34 -5.65 -5.70
C LYS A 9 9.33 -4.14 -5.91
N CYS A 10 9.86 -3.68 -7.06
CA CYS A 10 9.95 -2.29 -7.44
C CYS A 10 9.28 -2.03 -8.78
N LEU A 11 8.32 -1.10 -8.80
CA LEU A 11 7.67 -0.62 -10.02
C LEU A 11 8.22 0.75 -10.39
N VAL A 12 8.54 0.94 -11.66
CA VAL A 12 9.11 2.17 -12.21
C VAL A 12 8.32 2.61 -13.44
N TYR A 13 7.91 3.87 -13.48
CA TYR A 13 7.38 4.52 -14.67
C TYR A 13 7.65 6.01 -14.61
N ASN A 14 8.61 6.50 -15.41
CA ASN A 14 9.04 7.89 -15.45
C ASN A 14 9.48 8.43 -14.09
N HIS A 15 10.36 7.68 -13.41
CA HIS A 15 10.92 8.02 -12.10
C HIS A 15 12.38 8.52 -12.16
N GLU A 16 12.86 8.99 -13.32
CA GLU A 16 14.25 9.46 -13.52
C GLU A 16 14.79 10.34 -12.37
N PRO A 17 14.05 11.35 -11.84
CA PRO A 17 14.56 12.22 -10.79
C PRO A 17 14.76 11.53 -9.42
N TYR A 18 14.11 10.37 -9.22
CA TYR A 18 13.98 9.72 -7.90
C TYR A 18 14.68 8.36 -7.84
N LEU A 19 14.82 7.71 -8.99
CA LEU A 19 15.13 6.28 -9.11
C LEU A 19 16.52 5.92 -8.56
N ARG A 20 17.50 6.83 -8.65
CA ARG A 20 18.83 6.59 -8.09
C ARG A 20 18.78 6.39 -6.58
N ASP A 21 18.06 7.24 -5.86
CA ASP A 21 17.91 7.10 -4.40
C ASP A 21 17.22 5.78 -4.04
N CYS A 22 16.21 5.37 -4.82
CA CYS A 22 15.52 4.09 -4.65
C CYS A 22 16.48 2.91 -4.79
N LEU A 23 17.24 2.87 -5.89
CA LEU A 23 18.18 1.77 -6.18
C LEU A 23 19.36 1.75 -5.20
N GLU A 24 19.90 2.91 -4.78
CA GLU A 24 20.90 3.00 -3.71
C GLU A 24 20.34 2.40 -2.41
N GLY A 25 19.07 2.68 -2.09
CA GLY A 25 18.39 2.09 -0.95
C GLY A 25 18.37 0.55 -0.97
N PHE A 26 18.35 -0.07 -2.16
CA PHE A 26 18.40 -1.52 -2.29
C PHE A 26 19.83 -2.07 -2.18
N VAL A 27 20.77 -1.48 -2.90
CA VAL A 27 22.14 -2.00 -2.96
C VAL A 27 22.95 -1.76 -1.69
N MET A 28 22.54 -0.80 -0.84
CA MET A 28 23.17 -0.58 0.47
C MET A 28 22.78 -1.60 1.53
N GLN A 29 21.78 -2.47 1.28
CA GLN A 29 21.26 -3.38 2.30
C GLN A 29 22.32 -4.38 2.75
N GLN A 30 22.45 -4.51 4.07
CA GLN A 30 23.37 -5.42 4.76
C GLN A 30 22.56 -6.56 5.39
N THR A 31 22.72 -7.77 4.86
CA THR A 31 21.97 -8.95 5.27
C THR A 31 22.90 -10.16 5.42
N ASN A 32 22.52 -11.10 6.28
CA ASN A 32 23.19 -12.40 6.40
C ASN A 32 22.56 -13.46 5.48
N PHE A 33 21.68 -13.06 4.56
CA PHE A 33 20.99 -13.88 3.59
C PHE A 33 21.03 -13.21 2.20
N PRO A 34 20.89 -13.98 1.12
CA PRO A 34 20.80 -13.42 -0.23
C PRO A 34 19.41 -12.83 -0.51
N PHE A 35 19.40 -11.72 -1.23
CA PHE A 35 18.19 -11.06 -1.72
C PHE A 35 18.38 -10.56 -3.16
N VAL A 36 17.27 -10.30 -3.85
CA VAL A 36 17.24 -9.70 -5.18
C VAL A 36 16.21 -8.59 -5.25
N ALA A 37 16.42 -7.61 -6.13
CA ALA A 37 15.47 -6.55 -6.43
C ALA A 37 14.95 -6.73 -7.87
N ILE A 38 13.68 -7.08 -8.00
CA ILE A 38 12.97 -7.13 -9.28
C ILE A 38 12.51 -5.70 -9.59
N VAL A 39 13.20 -5.05 -10.54
CA VAL A 39 12.96 -3.67 -10.94
C VAL A 39 12.23 -3.68 -12.28
N HIS A 40 10.94 -3.40 -12.27
CA HIS A 40 10.09 -3.43 -13.44
C HIS A 40 9.94 -2.03 -14.02
N ASP A 41 10.51 -1.79 -15.18
CA ASP A 41 10.31 -0.58 -15.98
C ASP A 41 9.08 -0.75 -16.89
N ASP A 42 8.01 -0.04 -16.56
CA ASP A 42 6.73 -0.12 -17.25
C ASP A 42 6.68 0.74 -18.52
N SER A 43 7.71 0.61 -19.38
CA SER A 43 7.86 1.38 -20.62
C SER A 43 8.04 2.88 -20.36
N SER A 44 8.99 3.25 -19.49
CA SER A 44 9.33 4.65 -19.22
C SER A 44 9.82 5.35 -20.48
N THR A 45 9.47 6.63 -20.61
CA THR A 45 9.85 7.50 -21.74
C THR A 45 10.98 8.48 -21.39
N ASP A 46 11.39 8.52 -20.12
CA ASP A 46 12.52 9.28 -19.59
C ASP A 46 13.79 8.40 -19.47
N SER A 47 14.78 8.83 -18.71
CA SER A 47 16.04 8.09 -18.52
C SER A 47 15.93 6.94 -17.49
N SER A 48 14.75 6.60 -16.98
CA SER A 48 14.60 5.55 -15.96
C SER A 48 15.19 4.21 -16.38
N ALA A 49 14.88 3.75 -17.61
CA ALA A 49 15.43 2.50 -18.14
C ALA A 49 16.97 2.52 -18.25
N ALA A 50 17.57 3.67 -18.58
CA ALA A 50 19.03 3.83 -18.66
C ALA A 50 19.68 3.73 -17.27
N ILE A 51 19.07 4.35 -16.25
CA ILE A 51 19.50 4.26 -14.86
C ILE A 51 19.45 2.81 -14.37
N ILE A 52 18.35 2.08 -14.66
CA ILE A 52 18.24 0.66 -14.26
C ILE A 52 19.36 -0.16 -14.88
N ARG A 53 19.69 0.02 -16.18
CA ARG A 53 20.79 -0.69 -16.85
C ARG A 53 22.15 -0.40 -16.23
N GLU A 54 22.38 0.82 -15.78
CA GLU A 54 23.61 1.20 -15.05
C GLU A 54 23.73 0.40 -13.75
N TYR A 55 22.64 0.31 -12.96
CA TYR A 55 22.64 -0.44 -11.71
C TYR A 55 22.66 -1.95 -11.91
N GLU A 56 22.01 -2.48 -12.95
CA GLU A 56 22.12 -3.89 -13.35
C GLU A 56 23.58 -4.26 -13.65
N ALA A 57 24.27 -3.44 -14.44
CA ALA A 57 25.67 -3.69 -14.80
C ALA A 57 26.61 -3.63 -13.57
N LYS A 58 26.33 -2.72 -12.61
CA LYS A 58 27.12 -2.54 -11.39
C LYS A 58 26.80 -3.60 -10.31
N TYR A 59 25.56 -4.01 -10.21
CA TYR A 59 25.05 -4.92 -9.18
C TYR A 59 24.24 -6.10 -9.74
N PRO A 60 24.81 -6.90 -10.66
CA PRO A 60 24.07 -7.93 -11.41
C PRO A 60 23.52 -9.06 -10.55
N ASN A 61 24.03 -9.24 -9.33
CA ASN A 61 23.53 -10.23 -8.37
C ASN A 61 22.30 -9.74 -7.60
N ILE A 62 22.10 -8.42 -7.50
CA ILE A 62 20.99 -7.81 -6.75
C ILE A 62 19.91 -7.34 -7.71
N ILE A 63 20.25 -6.50 -8.70
CA ILE A 63 19.28 -5.88 -9.60
C ILE A 63 18.88 -6.85 -10.72
N LYS A 64 17.59 -7.16 -10.79
CA LYS A 64 16.98 -8.05 -11.77
C LYS A 64 15.88 -7.29 -12.51
N PRO A 65 16.22 -6.63 -13.63
CA PRO A 65 15.27 -5.78 -14.32
C PRO A 65 14.29 -6.54 -15.19
N ILE A 66 13.12 -5.95 -15.39
CA ILE A 66 12.15 -6.29 -16.42
C ILE A 66 11.88 -5.01 -17.20
N TYR A 67 12.06 -5.05 -18.51
CA TYR A 67 11.83 -3.92 -19.41
C TYR A 67 10.62 -4.20 -20.27
N GLU A 68 9.56 -3.40 -20.10
CA GLU A 68 8.37 -3.49 -20.97
C GLU A 68 8.51 -2.60 -22.19
N THR A 69 7.88 -3.02 -23.29
CA THR A 69 7.78 -2.22 -24.51
C THR A 69 6.46 -1.44 -24.59
N GLU A 70 5.52 -1.78 -23.74
CA GLU A 70 4.21 -1.14 -23.62
C GLU A 70 3.85 -0.99 -22.14
N ASN A 71 3.21 0.12 -21.77
CA ASN A 71 2.80 0.37 -20.40
C ASN A 71 1.70 -0.60 -19.95
N GLN A 72 2.06 -1.54 -19.07
CA GLN A 72 1.17 -2.60 -18.58
C GLN A 72 0.13 -2.09 -17.59
N TYR A 73 0.49 -1.06 -16.79
CA TYR A 73 -0.45 -0.44 -15.86
C TYR A 73 -1.64 0.19 -16.57
N SER A 74 -1.41 0.82 -17.71
CA SER A 74 -2.46 1.50 -18.49
C SER A 74 -3.49 0.55 -19.10
N LYS A 75 -3.13 -0.73 -19.30
CA LYS A 75 -4.03 -1.76 -19.86
C LYS A 75 -5.21 -2.08 -18.94
N ARG A 76 -5.05 -1.88 -17.65
CA ARG A 76 -6.08 -2.16 -16.63
C ARG A 76 -6.62 -3.60 -16.63
N ASP A 77 -5.88 -4.56 -17.20
CA ASP A 77 -6.26 -5.96 -17.36
C ASP A 77 -5.55 -6.89 -16.35
N GLY A 78 -4.78 -6.31 -15.42
CA GLY A 78 -4.00 -7.03 -14.41
C GLY A 78 -2.67 -7.60 -14.91
N SER A 79 -2.23 -7.29 -16.14
CA SER A 79 -0.97 -7.78 -16.73
C SER A 79 0.24 -7.40 -15.88
N LEU A 80 0.36 -6.14 -15.43
CA LEU A 80 1.41 -5.70 -14.53
C LEU A 80 1.54 -6.59 -13.29
N GLY A 81 0.41 -6.88 -12.63
CA GLY A 81 0.39 -7.73 -11.46
C GLY A 81 0.80 -9.17 -11.76
N ARG A 82 0.39 -9.73 -12.91
CA ARG A 82 0.78 -11.08 -13.33
C ARG A 82 2.27 -11.17 -13.61
N ILE A 83 2.84 -10.22 -14.34
CA ILE A 83 4.28 -10.16 -14.66
C ILE A 83 5.10 -10.11 -13.37
N MET A 84 4.78 -9.17 -12.49
CA MET A 84 5.51 -9.01 -11.23
C MET A 84 5.39 -10.22 -10.31
N ASN A 85 4.22 -10.84 -10.22
CA ASN A 85 4.04 -12.03 -9.39
C ASN A 85 4.82 -13.21 -9.96
N ALA A 86 4.80 -13.40 -11.29
CA ALA A 86 5.58 -14.46 -11.93
C ALA A 86 7.09 -14.28 -11.69
N ALA A 87 7.59 -13.05 -11.78
CA ALA A 87 9.00 -12.76 -11.51
C ALA A 87 9.39 -13.01 -10.04
N VAL A 88 8.52 -12.63 -9.09
CA VAL A 88 8.71 -12.95 -7.67
C VAL A 88 8.67 -14.46 -7.43
N ASP A 89 7.66 -15.16 -7.96
CA ASP A 89 7.51 -16.61 -7.80
C ASP A 89 8.74 -17.37 -8.37
N ALA A 90 9.33 -16.87 -9.46
CA ALA A 90 10.53 -17.47 -10.07
C ALA A 90 11.79 -17.37 -9.18
N THR A 91 11.83 -16.44 -8.21
CA THR A 91 12.96 -16.35 -7.26
C THR A 91 12.91 -17.41 -6.16
N GLY A 92 11.76 -18.00 -5.88
CA GLY A 92 11.54 -18.87 -4.73
C GLY A 92 11.60 -18.16 -3.38
N ALA A 93 11.65 -16.82 -3.35
CA ALA A 93 11.84 -16.04 -2.12
C ALA A 93 10.72 -16.30 -1.09
N LYS A 94 11.12 -16.46 0.17
CA LYS A 94 10.20 -16.62 1.31
C LYS A 94 9.47 -15.34 1.66
N TYR A 95 10.10 -14.18 1.43
CA TYR A 95 9.57 -12.86 1.74
C TYR A 95 9.62 -11.93 0.53
N VAL A 96 8.66 -11.00 0.50
CA VAL A 96 8.62 -9.91 -0.47
C VAL A 96 8.65 -8.58 0.26
N ALA A 97 9.67 -7.76 -0.01
CA ALA A 97 9.71 -6.37 0.38
C ALA A 97 9.23 -5.49 -0.78
N MET A 98 8.62 -4.33 -0.48
CA MET A 98 8.08 -3.45 -1.50
C MET A 98 8.70 -2.05 -1.40
N CYS A 99 9.01 -1.46 -2.56
CA CYS A 99 9.34 -0.05 -2.70
C CYS A 99 9.14 0.36 -4.16
N GLU A 100 8.38 1.41 -4.41
CA GLU A 100 8.21 1.98 -5.75
C GLU A 100 9.39 2.90 -6.10
N GLY A 101 9.66 3.11 -7.38
CA GLY A 101 10.86 3.81 -7.86
C GLY A 101 10.92 5.30 -7.50
N ASP A 102 9.84 5.88 -6.99
CA ASP A 102 9.75 7.24 -6.49
C ASP A 102 9.98 7.37 -4.97
N ASP A 103 10.00 6.24 -4.22
CA ASP A 103 10.33 6.17 -2.80
C ASP A 103 11.75 5.65 -2.58
N TYR A 104 12.28 5.74 -1.35
CA TYR A 104 13.62 5.23 -1.07
C TYR A 104 13.81 4.79 0.38
N TRP A 105 14.67 3.78 0.57
CA TRP A 105 15.08 3.29 1.88
C TRP A 105 16.30 4.04 2.40
N THR A 106 16.36 4.20 3.71
CA THR A 106 17.40 4.97 4.40
C THR A 106 18.14 4.17 5.47
N ASP A 107 17.66 2.98 5.84
CA ASP A 107 18.27 2.11 6.83
C ASP A 107 18.92 0.90 6.13
N PRO A 108 20.25 0.72 6.19
CA PRO A 108 20.93 -0.42 5.58
C PRO A 108 20.56 -1.76 6.22
N LEU A 109 19.94 -1.77 7.39
CA LEU A 109 19.52 -2.98 8.09
C LEU A 109 18.01 -3.25 7.96
N LYS A 110 17.30 -2.51 7.11
CA LYS A 110 15.84 -2.67 6.98
C LYS A 110 15.43 -4.11 6.67
N LEU A 111 16.03 -4.73 5.66
CA LEU A 111 15.69 -6.12 5.30
C LEU A 111 16.04 -7.10 6.41
N GLN A 112 17.20 -6.94 7.06
CA GLN A 112 17.62 -7.81 8.16
C GLN A 112 16.63 -7.72 9.31
N LYS A 113 16.29 -6.53 9.79
CA LYS A 113 15.34 -6.31 10.89
C LYS A 113 13.97 -6.90 10.60
N GLN A 114 13.48 -6.76 9.37
CA GLN A 114 12.17 -7.27 9.00
C GLN A 114 12.15 -8.80 8.89
N VAL A 115 13.21 -9.42 8.37
CA VAL A 115 13.36 -10.87 8.34
C VAL A 115 13.46 -11.43 9.75
N ASP A 116 14.33 -10.86 10.60
CA ASP A 116 14.48 -11.29 12.00
C ASP A 116 13.15 -11.25 12.76
N PHE A 117 12.35 -10.21 12.52
CA PHE A 117 11.01 -10.12 13.09
C PHE A 117 10.10 -11.25 12.60
N LEU A 118 9.99 -11.46 11.29
CA LEU A 118 9.09 -12.47 10.73
C LEU A 118 9.52 -13.90 11.04
N GLU A 119 10.83 -14.17 11.14
CA GLU A 119 11.35 -15.48 11.55
C GLU A 119 11.10 -15.78 13.03
N SER A 120 11.11 -14.75 13.88
CA SER A 120 10.84 -14.90 15.32
C SER A 120 9.36 -14.87 15.70
N HIS A 121 8.47 -14.48 14.76
CA HIS A 121 7.03 -14.31 15.02
C HIS A 121 6.21 -15.01 13.91
N ILE A 122 6.09 -16.32 14.00
CA ILE A 122 5.50 -17.18 12.95
C ILE A 122 4.02 -16.88 12.64
N ASP A 123 3.29 -16.24 13.53
CA ASP A 123 1.89 -15.83 13.39
C ASP A 123 1.72 -14.46 12.70
N TYR A 124 2.83 -13.82 12.31
CA TYR A 124 2.83 -12.58 11.56
C TYR A 124 3.10 -12.83 10.06
N GLY A 125 2.18 -12.39 9.21
CA GLY A 125 2.30 -12.51 7.75
C GLY A 125 2.87 -11.29 7.06
N LEU A 126 2.92 -10.16 7.78
CA LEU A 126 3.45 -8.89 7.31
C LEU A 126 4.09 -8.13 8.46
N VAL A 127 5.17 -7.42 8.17
CA VAL A 127 5.75 -6.40 9.05
C VAL A 127 5.98 -5.12 8.26
N HIS A 128 5.68 -3.98 8.86
CA HIS A 128 6.02 -2.68 8.30
C HIS A 128 6.81 -1.83 9.30
N THR A 129 7.46 -0.79 8.78
CA THR A 129 8.31 0.09 9.58
C THR A 129 7.77 1.51 9.58
N TYR A 130 8.37 2.38 10.40
CA TYR A 130 8.11 3.81 10.30
C TYR A 130 8.79 4.41 9.06
N ARG A 131 8.19 5.48 8.55
CA ARG A 131 8.71 6.27 7.43
C ARG A 131 8.64 7.75 7.74
N LYS A 132 9.52 8.53 7.11
CA LYS A 132 9.34 9.98 7.01
C LYS A 132 8.62 10.33 5.70
N ILE A 133 8.02 11.51 5.65
CA ILE A 133 7.42 12.06 4.43
C ILE A 133 8.43 13.02 3.81
N ASP A 134 8.76 12.80 2.54
CA ASP A 134 9.59 13.70 1.74
C ASP A 134 8.68 14.59 0.87
N MET A 135 8.67 15.87 1.16
CA MET A 135 7.96 16.88 0.37
C MET A 135 8.99 17.82 -0.28
N ALA A 136 9.32 17.56 -1.54
CA ALA A 136 10.29 18.32 -2.31
C ALA A 136 11.68 18.45 -1.64
N GLY A 137 12.18 17.36 -1.04
CA GLY A 137 13.47 17.30 -0.35
C GLY A 137 13.43 17.72 1.12
N GLN A 138 12.28 18.18 1.62
CA GLN A 138 12.07 18.45 3.04
C GLN A 138 11.42 17.24 3.72
N LEU A 139 12.09 16.72 4.78
CA LEU A 139 11.63 15.55 5.52
C LEU A 139 10.74 15.97 6.70
N TYR A 140 9.58 15.34 6.79
CA TYR A 140 8.63 15.51 7.87
C TYR A 140 8.42 14.20 8.62
N GLU A 141 8.42 14.29 9.94
CA GLU A 141 8.03 13.19 10.81
C GLU A 141 6.52 13.23 11.03
N THR A 142 5.88 12.07 10.95
CA THR A 142 4.49 11.92 11.38
C THR A 142 4.50 11.37 12.80
N PRO A 143 3.47 11.65 13.63
CA PRO A 143 3.38 11.01 14.93
C PRO A 143 3.51 9.50 14.80
N ILE A 144 4.40 8.92 15.59
CA ILE A 144 4.50 7.44 15.71
C ILE A 144 3.24 7.01 16.45
N ILE A 145 2.32 6.42 15.71
CA ILE A 145 1.12 5.86 16.29
C ILE A 145 1.40 4.36 16.42
N ASN A 146 1.62 3.91 17.66
CA ASN A 146 1.86 2.51 17.96
C ASN A 146 0.52 1.77 17.88
N TYR A 147 0.08 1.45 16.66
CA TYR A 147 -1.09 0.62 16.45
C TYR A 147 -0.68 -0.84 16.27
N ALA A 148 -1.30 -1.71 17.05
CA ALA A 148 -1.48 -3.07 16.59
C ALA A 148 -2.40 -2.99 15.35
N GLU A 149 -1.82 -3.13 14.17
CA GLU A 149 -2.58 -3.13 12.93
C GLU A 149 -3.44 -4.39 12.88
N THR A 150 -4.72 -4.21 13.08
CA THR A 150 -5.72 -5.26 12.95
C THR A 150 -6.58 -5.01 11.71
N LYS A 151 -7.34 -6.01 11.28
CA LYS A 151 -8.32 -5.83 10.21
C LYS A 151 -9.32 -4.70 10.50
N GLU A 152 -9.68 -4.50 11.78
CA GLU A 152 -10.58 -3.44 12.21
C GLU A 152 -9.94 -2.06 12.10
N THR A 153 -8.69 -1.89 12.57
CA THR A 153 -7.98 -0.61 12.47
C THR A 153 -7.71 -0.25 11.02
N LEU A 154 -7.25 -1.22 10.21
CA LEU A 154 -7.04 -1.03 8.77
C LEU A 154 -8.33 -0.70 8.03
N LEU A 155 -9.47 -1.32 8.40
CA LEU A 155 -10.75 -1.00 7.80
C LEU A 155 -11.14 0.47 8.02
N LEU A 156 -10.80 1.05 9.16
CA LEU A 156 -11.09 2.45 9.49
C LEU A 156 -10.07 3.41 8.87
N SER A 157 -8.78 3.08 8.96
CA SER A 157 -7.69 3.93 8.47
C SER A 157 -6.51 3.05 8.05
N CYS A 158 -6.01 3.21 6.84
CA CYS A 158 -4.78 2.55 6.41
C CYS A 158 -3.56 3.41 6.79
N SER A 159 -2.72 2.90 7.69
CA SER A 159 -1.46 3.52 8.12
C SER A 159 -0.24 2.92 7.45
N ILE A 160 -0.40 1.77 6.76
CA ILE A 160 0.68 1.05 6.09
C ILE A 160 1.05 1.77 4.79
N THR A 161 2.34 2.11 4.65
CA THR A 161 2.90 2.70 3.44
C THR A 161 3.71 1.63 2.69
N THR A 162 3.50 1.51 1.38
CA THR A 162 4.05 0.44 0.54
C THR A 162 5.57 0.26 0.68
N CYS A 163 6.34 1.35 0.67
CA CYS A 163 7.81 1.29 0.76
C CYS A 163 8.35 0.78 2.12
N THR A 164 7.48 0.61 3.13
CA THR A 164 7.88 0.14 4.47
C THR A 164 7.67 -1.36 4.67
N VAL A 165 6.99 -2.03 3.75
CA VAL A 165 6.41 -3.36 3.96
C VAL A 165 7.35 -4.48 3.59
N MET A 166 7.31 -5.57 4.39
CA MET A 166 7.72 -6.92 4.01
C MET A 166 6.62 -7.91 4.39
N TYR A 167 6.28 -8.85 3.49
CA TYR A 167 5.27 -9.88 3.75
C TYR A 167 5.72 -11.27 3.31
N SER A 168 5.12 -12.30 3.90
CA SER A 168 5.38 -13.71 3.60
C SER A 168 4.74 -14.14 2.28
N THR A 169 5.50 -14.80 1.40
CA THR A 169 4.98 -15.41 0.17
C THR A 169 4.00 -16.53 0.46
N GLN A 170 4.15 -17.24 1.59
CA GLN A 170 3.19 -18.26 2.02
C GLN A 170 1.80 -17.66 2.24
N ILE A 171 1.70 -16.57 3.01
CA ILE A 171 0.41 -15.86 3.23
C ILE A 171 -0.12 -15.29 1.92
N TYR A 172 0.76 -14.67 1.10
CA TYR A 172 0.34 -14.14 -0.19
C TYR A 172 -0.26 -15.22 -1.10
N ASN A 173 0.31 -16.43 -1.12
CA ASN A 173 -0.18 -17.54 -1.95
C ASN A 173 -1.58 -18.02 -1.54
N LEU A 174 -1.95 -17.90 -0.25
CA LEU A 174 -3.31 -18.20 0.21
C LEU A 174 -4.33 -17.18 -0.34
N ILE A 175 -3.96 -15.90 -0.40
CA ILE A 175 -4.90 -14.80 -0.67
C ILE A 175 -4.83 -14.26 -2.11
N LYS A 176 -3.82 -14.61 -2.91
CA LYS A 176 -3.57 -14.00 -4.23
C LYS A 176 -4.76 -14.07 -5.19
N LYS A 177 -5.52 -15.16 -5.17
CA LYS A 177 -6.71 -15.32 -6.01
C LYS A 177 -7.83 -14.37 -5.60
N ASP A 178 -8.10 -14.27 -4.29
CA ASP A 178 -9.10 -13.35 -3.74
C ASP A 178 -8.71 -11.89 -4.01
N ARG A 179 -7.43 -11.55 -3.83
CA ARG A 179 -6.92 -10.21 -4.14
C ARG A 179 -7.15 -9.83 -5.59
N LEU A 180 -6.74 -10.69 -6.54
CA LEU A 180 -6.92 -10.42 -7.97
C LEU A 180 -8.40 -10.25 -8.33
N ARG A 181 -9.27 -11.11 -7.79
CA ARG A 181 -10.71 -11.01 -7.98
C ARG A 181 -11.25 -9.67 -7.46
N ILE A 182 -10.97 -9.33 -6.20
CA ILE A 182 -11.48 -8.11 -5.57
C ILE A 182 -11.03 -6.87 -6.33
N VAL A 183 -9.74 -6.78 -6.71
CA VAL A 183 -9.19 -5.62 -7.42
C VAL A 183 -9.79 -5.49 -8.81
N ASN A 184 -9.83 -6.58 -9.60
CA ASN A 184 -10.23 -6.53 -11.01
C ASN A 184 -11.75 -6.39 -11.17
N GLU A 185 -12.56 -7.17 -10.45
CA GLU A 185 -14.02 -7.11 -10.55
C GLU A 185 -14.58 -5.75 -10.10
N ASN A 186 -13.89 -5.04 -9.21
CA ASN A 186 -14.31 -3.75 -8.68
C ASN A 186 -13.56 -2.55 -9.27
N ASN A 187 -12.63 -2.76 -10.22
CA ASN A 187 -11.80 -1.71 -10.82
C ASN A 187 -11.16 -0.80 -9.75
N LEU A 188 -10.61 -1.38 -8.68
CA LEU A 188 -10.01 -0.58 -7.60
C LEU A 188 -8.77 0.15 -8.11
N PRO A 189 -8.63 1.45 -7.80
CA PRO A 189 -7.48 2.26 -8.24
C PRO A 189 -6.18 1.93 -7.49
N MET A 190 -6.25 1.12 -6.43
CA MET A 190 -5.11 0.66 -5.64
C MET A 190 -5.16 -0.86 -5.49
N SER A 191 -4.00 -1.49 -5.38
CA SER A 191 -3.89 -2.93 -5.21
C SER A 191 -3.17 -3.35 -3.92
N ASP A 192 -2.60 -2.40 -3.21
CA ASP A 192 -1.89 -2.54 -1.94
C ASP A 192 -2.87 -2.63 -0.76
N TYR A 193 -3.80 -1.70 -0.65
CA TYR A 193 -4.74 -1.69 0.46
C TYR A 193 -5.61 -2.96 0.57
N PRO A 194 -6.20 -3.53 -0.52
CA PRO A 194 -6.82 -4.85 -0.46
C PRO A 194 -5.86 -5.95 0.00
N LEU A 195 -4.58 -5.87 -0.35
CA LEU A 195 -3.57 -6.84 0.08
C LEU A 195 -3.39 -6.79 1.60
N TRP A 196 -3.27 -5.60 2.18
CA TRP A 196 -3.11 -5.45 3.63
C TRP A 196 -4.33 -6.00 4.40
N LEU A 197 -5.53 -5.72 3.93
CA LEU A 197 -6.77 -6.21 4.54
C LEU A 197 -6.90 -7.74 4.46
N LEU A 198 -6.49 -8.35 3.35
CA LEU A 198 -6.47 -9.82 3.20
C LEU A 198 -5.40 -10.46 4.09
N ILE A 199 -4.21 -9.87 4.18
CA ILE A 199 -3.18 -10.37 5.09
C ILE A 199 -3.64 -10.27 6.55
N ALA A 200 -4.26 -9.15 6.94
CA ALA A 200 -4.80 -8.96 8.29
C ALA A 200 -5.96 -9.91 8.62
N GLU A 201 -6.62 -10.49 7.61
CA GLU A 201 -7.66 -11.51 7.81
C GLU A 201 -7.06 -12.88 8.16
N GLU A 202 -5.91 -13.21 7.57
CA GLU A 202 -5.28 -14.54 7.66
C GLU A 202 -4.13 -14.61 8.68
N SER A 203 -3.56 -13.46 9.08
CA SER A 203 -2.39 -13.38 9.94
C SER A 203 -2.34 -12.07 10.73
N LYS A 204 -1.37 -11.96 11.64
CA LYS A 204 -1.06 -10.70 12.32
C LYS A 204 -0.18 -9.81 11.44
N ILE A 205 -0.25 -8.49 11.70
CA ILE A 205 0.62 -7.47 11.11
C ILE A 205 1.50 -6.87 12.19
N GLY A 206 2.82 -6.91 11.96
CA GLY A 206 3.83 -6.36 12.86
C GLY A 206 4.21 -4.94 12.50
N TYR A 207 4.69 -4.19 13.50
CA TYR A 207 5.23 -2.85 13.33
C TYR A 207 6.57 -2.70 14.04
N LEU A 208 7.55 -2.19 13.30
CA LEU A 208 8.87 -1.79 13.84
C LEU A 208 8.95 -0.26 13.81
N PRO A 209 9.30 0.39 14.94
CA PRO A 209 9.31 1.85 15.03
C PRO A 209 10.50 2.52 14.33
N ASP A 210 11.38 1.72 13.73
CA ASP A 210 12.56 2.21 13.00
C ASP A 210 12.14 2.99 11.75
N ALA A 211 12.69 4.18 11.56
CA ALA A 211 12.53 4.96 10.34
C ALA A 211 13.43 4.40 9.23
N THR A 212 12.90 3.52 8.40
CA THR A 212 13.69 2.79 7.41
C THR A 212 13.48 3.27 5.97
N ALA A 213 12.51 4.12 5.75
CA ALA A 213 12.12 4.59 4.42
C ALA A 213 11.64 6.03 4.45
N ASN A 214 11.74 6.69 3.30
CA ASN A 214 11.12 7.97 3.03
C ASN A 214 10.10 7.81 1.89
N TYR A 215 8.88 8.27 2.16
CA TYR A 215 7.78 8.30 1.22
C TYR A 215 7.70 9.68 0.56
N ARG A 216 7.82 9.75 -0.77
CA ARG A 216 7.72 11.01 -1.51
C ARG A 216 6.27 11.37 -1.80
N MET A 217 5.87 12.57 -1.38
CA MET A 217 4.58 13.15 -1.76
C MET A 217 4.73 13.92 -3.07
N LEU A 218 4.40 13.28 -4.17
CA LEU A 218 4.50 13.87 -5.51
C LEU A 218 3.12 14.32 -6.02
N PRO A 219 3.01 15.50 -6.69
CA PRO A 219 1.74 15.99 -7.24
C PRO A 219 1.10 15.09 -8.29
N GLU A 220 1.90 14.25 -8.96
CA GLU A 220 1.50 13.28 -9.97
C GLU A 220 1.12 11.91 -9.41
N SER A 221 1.41 11.62 -8.14
CA SER A 221 1.11 10.33 -7.53
C SER A 221 -0.40 10.05 -7.49
N ALA A 222 -0.77 8.78 -7.50
CA ALA A 222 -2.17 8.35 -7.53
C ALA A 222 -2.97 8.85 -6.31
N SER A 223 -2.32 8.93 -5.14
CA SER A 223 -2.93 9.28 -3.85
C SER A 223 -2.89 10.77 -3.51
N HIS A 224 -2.13 11.59 -4.27
CA HIS A 224 -1.89 13.03 -3.98
C HIS A 224 -2.01 13.92 -5.22
N SER A 225 -2.77 13.49 -6.23
CA SER A 225 -2.92 14.24 -7.48
C SER A 225 -3.58 15.61 -7.29
N ASN A 226 -3.07 16.63 -7.97
CA ASN A 226 -3.70 17.95 -8.05
C ASN A 226 -5.04 17.94 -8.81
N SER A 227 -5.37 16.87 -9.54
CA SER A 227 -6.64 16.72 -10.23
C SER A 227 -7.75 16.30 -9.28
N LYS A 228 -8.75 17.17 -9.07
CA LYS A 228 -9.93 16.87 -8.23
C LYS A 228 -10.65 15.59 -8.67
N THR A 229 -10.73 15.34 -9.98
CA THR A 229 -11.40 14.14 -10.52
C THR A 229 -10.59 12.87 -10.21
N LYS A 230 -9.26 12.90 -10.39
CA LYS A 230 -8.39 11.76 -10.03
C LYS A 230 -8.48 11.46 -8.53
N MET A 231 -8.39 12.48 -7.69
CA MET A 231 -8.50 12.34 -6.23
C MET A 231 -9.87 11.81 -5.80
N TYR A 232 -10.95 12.32 -6.40
CA TYR A 232 -12.29 11.78 -6.14
C TYR A 232 -12.40 10.30 -6.49
N ASN A 233 -11.89 9.88 -7.64
CA ASN A 233 -11.92 8.47 -8.07
C ASN A 233 -11.08 7.58 -7.12
N PHE A 234 -9.95 8.09 -6.63
CA PHE A 234 -9.12 7.40 -5.65
C PHE A 234 -9.87 7.24 -4.31
N ASP A 235 -10.41 8.32 -3.74
CA ASP A 235 -11.18 8.29 -2.49
C ASP A 235 -12.42 7.40 -2.59
N LYS A 236 -13.11 7.44 -3.74
CA LYS A 236 -14.26 6.58 -4.04
C LYS A 236 -13.85 5.10 -4.07
N GLY A 237 -12.72 4.78 -4.72
CA GLY A 237 -12.17 3.43 -4.76
C GLY A 237 -11.76 2.93 -3.39
N ALA A 238 -11.11 3.76 -2.57
CA ALA A 238 -10.76 3.44 -1.20
C ALA A 238 -12.01 3.17 -0.34
N MET A 239 -13.07 3.98 -0.51
CA MET A 239 -14.34 3.75 0.19
C MET A 239 -15.02 2.47 -0.27
N LEU A 240 -14.98 2.15 -1.57
CA LEU A 240 -15.50 0.89 -2.10
C LEU A 240 -14.74 -0.30 -1.52
N CYS A 241 -13.41 -0.26 -1.49
CA CYS A 241 -12.58 -1.27 -0.88
C CYS A 241 -12.99 -1.51 0.58
N LYS A 242 -13.08 -0.44 1.39
CA LYS A 242 -13.55 -0.52 2.78
C LYS A 242 -14.93 -1.16 2.90
N SER A 243 -15.85 -0.84 1.98
CA SER A 243 -17.21 -1.42 1.99
C SER A 243 -17.20 -2.92 1.70
N ILE A 244 -16.41 -3.37 0.71
CA ILE A 244 -16.26 -4.78 0.36
C ILE A 244 -15.75 -5.57 1.57
N PHE A 245 -14.68 -5.09 2.20
CA PHE A 245 -14.09 -5.78 3.35
C PHE A 245 -14.94 -5.69 4.62
N PHE A 246 -15.67 -4.59 4.81
CA PHE A 246 -16.63 -4.50 5.90
C PHE A 246 -17.71 -5.61 5.83
N HIS A 247 -18.30 -5.81 4.64
CA HIS A 247 -19.27 -6.88 4.43
C HIS A 247 -18.65 -8.25 4.62
N ARG A 248 -17.47 -8.48 4.02
CA ARG A 248 -16.73 -9.75 4.16
C ARG A 248 -16.43 -10.09 5.62
N PHE A 249 -15.92 -9.14 6.40
CA PHE A 249 -15.60 -9.35 7.82
C PHE A 249 -16.85 -9.52 8.68
N LYS A 250 -17.91 -8.77 8.38
CA LYS A 250 -19.19 -8.89 9.08
C LYS A 250 -19.84 -10.26 8.86
N GLU A 251 -19.89 -10.74 7.63
CA GLU A 251 -20.45 -12.04 7.26
C GLU A 251 -19.70 -13.20 7.91
N ARG A 252 -18.38 -13.06 8.08
CA ARG A 252 -17.53 -14.04 8.76
C ARG A 252 -17.60 -13.95 10.30
N GLY A 253 -18.38 -13.04 10.85
CA GLY A 253 -18.46 -12.83 12.29
C GLY A 253 -17.20 -12.21 12.93
N ASN A 254 -16.37 -11.59 12.10
CA ASN A 254 -15.05 -11.06 12.50
C ASN A 254 -15.09 -9.62 13.06
N LEU A 255 -16.27 -8.99 13.15
CA LEU A 255 -16.42 -7.62 13.66
C LEU A 255 -17.25 -7.58 14.94
N THR A 256 -16.79 -6.80 15.91
CA THR A 256 -17.57 -6.48 17.11
C THR A 256 -18.64 -5.43 16.81
N GLY A 257 -19.63 -5.29 17.73
CA GLY A 257 -20.64 -4.23 17.61
C GLY A 257 -20.03 -2.82 17.58
N ASP A 258 -18.93 -2.60 18.29
CA ASP A 258 -18.20 -1.33 18.29
C ASP A 258 -17.43 -1.10 16.99
N SER A 259 -16.83 -2.14 16.41
CA SER A 259 -16.17 -2.05 15.09
C SER A 259 -17.19 -1.72 14.00
N ILE A 260 -18.37 -2.33 14.03
CA ILE A 260 -19.47 -2.03 13.10
C ILE A 260 -19.93 -0.58 13.23
N ARG A 261 -20.11 -0.10 14.45
CA ARG A 261 -20.46 1.30 14.71
C ARG A 261 -19.40 2.27 14.18
N SER A 262 -18.14 2.02 14.52
CA SER A 262 -17.00 2.83 14.07
C SER A 262 -16.90 2.89 12.55
N TYR A 263 -17.16 1.77 11.85
CA TYR A 263 -17.21 1.75 10.40
C TYR A 263 -18.29 2.69 9.84
N TYR A 264 -19.50 2.65 10.36
CA TYR A 264 -20.57 3.53 9.88
C TYR A 264 -20.29 5.01 10.19
N GLU A 265 -19.69 5.33 11.34
CA GLU A 265 -19.23 6.70 11.67
C GLU A 265 -18.16 7.16 10.65
N MET A 266 -17.16 6.34 10.38
CA MET A 266 -16.13 6.61 9.37
C MET A 266 -16.75 6.81 7.98
N ALA A 267 -17.63 5.90 7.53
CA ALA A 267 -18.29 5.98 6.24
C ALA A 267 -19.12 7.27 6.08
N PHE A 268 -19.81 7.71 7.14
CA PHE A 268 -20.53 8.97 7.16
C PHE A 268 -19.58 10.15 6.97
N HIS A 269 -18.49 10.20 7.73
CA HIS A 269 -17.54 11.31 7.66
C HIS A 269 -16.79 11.37 6.33
N LEU A 270 -16.41 10.22 5.77
CA LEU A 270 -15.75 10.16 4.46
C LEU A 270 -16.67 10.66 3.33
N ARG A 271 -17.92 10.18 3.27
CA ARG A 271 -18.88 10.61 2.24
C ARG A 271 -19.17 12.10 2.34
N LYS A 272 -19.36 12.61 3.57
CA LYS A 272 -19.52 14.05 3.81
C LYS A 272 -18.30 14.83 3.34
N ARG A 273 -17.08 14.37 3.68
CA ARG A 273 -15.83 15.00 3.22
C ARG A 273 -15.76 15.03 1.69
N MET A 274 -16.06 13.91 1.01
CA MET A 274 -16.07 13.87 -0.45
C MET A 274 -17.03 14.90 -1.05
N LEU A 275 -18.24 15.04 -0.52
CA LEU A 275 -19.20 16.05 -0.98
C LEU A 275 -18.67 17.48 -0.76
N LEU A 276 -18.06 17.76 0.37
CA LEU A 276 -17.50 19.08 0.66
C LEU A 276 -16.27 19.41 -0.19
N SER A 277 -15.39 18.42 -0.44
CA SER A 277 -14.14 18.64 -1.18
C SER A 277 -14.34 18.66 -2.69
N TYR A 278 -15.23 17.83 -3.21
CA TYR A 278 -15.40 17.61 -4.65
C TYR A 278 -16.72 18.16 -5.22
N GLY A 279 -17.63 18.64 -4.37
CA GLY A 279 -18.88 19.28 -4.75
C GLY A 279 -19.74 18.37 -5.66
N TRP A 280 -20.19 18.92 -6.80
CA TRP A 280 -21.07 18.20 -7.73
C TRP A 280 -20.45 16.94 -8.35
N THR A 281 -19.14 16.85 -8.44
CA THR A 281 -18.44 15.64 -8.89
C THR A 281 -18.75 14.43 -7.97
N ALA A 282 -18.98 14.68 -6.68
CA ALA A 282 -19.29 13.66 -5.70
C ALA A 282 -20.80 13.47 -5.43
N ARG A 283 -21.70 14.01 -6.30
CA ARG A 283 -23.17 13.94 -6.11
C ARG A 283 -23.72 12.53 -5.84
N GLU A 284 -23.10 11.51 -6.40
CA GLU A 284 -23.48 10.12 -6.17
C GLU A 284 -23.32 9.66 -4.69
N GLN A 285 -22.57 10.40 -3.86
CA GLN A 285 -22.43 10.14 -2.43
C GLN A 285 -23.62 10.65 -1.61
N ILE A 286 -24.50 11.47 -2.18
CA ILE A 286 -25.65 12.07 -1.47
C ILE A 286 -26.59 10.97 -0.96
N TRP A 287 -27.02 10.09 -1.85
CA TRP A 287 -27.98 9.04 -1.48
C TRP A 287 -27.41 8.04 -0.45
N PRO A 288 -26.20 7.48 -0.61
CA PRO A 288 -25.57 6.68 0.43
C PRO A 288 -25.41 7.41 1.77
N LEU A 289 -25.12 8.72 1.76
CA LEU A 289 -25.03 9.53 2.98
C LEU A 289 -26.40 9.66 3.67
N LEU A 290 -27.46 9.95 2.92
CA LEU A 290 -28.83 10.02 3.44
C LEU A 290 -29.27 8.70 4.02
N LYS A 291 -28.96 7.56 3.39
CA LYS A 291 -29.22 6.23 3.96
C LYS A 291 -28.55 6.04 5.32
N LEU A 292 -27.28 6.46 5.47
CA LEU A 292 -26.59 6.38 6.76
C LEU A 292 -27.28 7.22 7.84
N ILE A 293 -27.80 8.40 7.51
CA ILE A 293 -28.55 9.27 8.44
C ILE A 293 -29.86 8.58 8.86
N LEU A 294 -30.58 7.98 7.91
CA LEU A 294 -31.86 7.33 8.18
C LEU A 294 -31.73 6.05 9.02
N TYR A 295 -30.76 5.21 8.68
CA TYR A 295 -30.59 3.92 9.37
C TYR A 295 -29.78 4.00 10.66
N TYR A 296 -28.95 5.06 10.80
CA TYR A 296 -28.10 5.26 11.96
C TYR A 296 -28.17 6.71 12.51
N PRO A 297 -29.36 7.16 12.97
CA PRO A 297 -29.58 8.55 13.37
C PRO A 297 -28.66 9.02 14.52
N MET A 298 -28.24 8.09 15.40
CA MET A 298 -27.32 8.38 16.50
C MET A 298 -25.92 8.82 16.02
N ILE A 299 -25.47 8.35 14.82
CA ILE A 299 -24.20 8.78 14.23
C ILE A 299 -24.26 10.25 13.85
N PHE A 300 -25.37 10.64 13.21
CA PHE A 300 -25.62 12.03 12.83
C PHE A 300 -25.73 12.94 14.06
N TYR A 301 -26.48 12.54 15.07
CA TYR A 301 -26.62 13.27 16.34
C TYR A 301 -25.26 13.51 17.01
N ARG A 302 -24.43 12.47 17.15
CA ARG A 302 -23.08 12.59 17.72
C ARG A 302 -22.17 13.52 16.93
N SER A 303 -22.27 13.51 15.61
CA SER A 303 -21.49 14.43 14.74
C SER A 303 -21.86 15.90 15.00
N ILE A 304 -23.15 16.19 15.26
CA ILE A 304 -23.62 17.54 15.62
C ILE A 304 -23.14 17.93 17.02
N VAL A 305 -23.31 17.06 18.02
CA VAL A 305 -22.91 17.33 19.40
C VAL A 305 -21.40 17.57 19.52
N ARG A 306 -20.57 16.81 18.80
CA ARG A 306 -19.11 17.06 18.76
C ARG A 306 -18.74 18.42 18.17
N LYS A 307 -19.50 18.92 17.19
CA LYS A 307 -19.30 20.27 16.65
C LYS A 307 -19.69 21.37 17.64
N LEU A 308 -20.82 21.20 18.34
CA LEU A 308 -21.28 22.18 19.33
C LEU A 308 -20.37 22.28 20.58
N LYS A 309 -19.60 21.22 20.87
CA LYS A 309 -18.61 21.22 21.97
C LYS A 309 -17.25 21.79 21.58
N LYS A 310 -17.00 22.04 20.30
CA LYS A 310 -15.73 22.62 19.79
C LYS A 310 -15.83 24.12 19.47
N ASN A 311 -17.02 24.67 19.50
CA ASN A 311 -17.33 26.12 19.49
C ASN A 311 -17.68 26.57 20.90
#